data_f608d2a61633aa8215962cd89fd31599
#
_entry.id   f608d2a61633aa8215962cd89fd31599
#
_cell.length_a   1.000
_cell.length_b   1.000
_cell.length_c   1.000
_cell.angle_alpha   90.00
_cell.angle_beta   90.00
_cell.angle_gamma   90.00
#
_symmetry.space_group_name_H-M   'P 1'
#
loop_
_entity.id
_entity.type
_entity.pdbx_description
1 polymer ?
#
loop_
_entity_poly.entity_id
_entity_poly.type
_entity_poly.pdbx_seq_one_letter_code
_entity_poly.pdbx_strand_id
1 'polypeptide(L)'
;NWSNLSSASRKNFKAELVELSGLKSGNLQEKTVYKPAVDGSSVTDLVLNWDGKRLMFTALDTTRRWQVHEINLEGGNARQVTNIPEPDLEFFDATYLPDGRMLAISNIGYQGVPCVNGSDAVGNMVLYDPSNGDLRRLTFDQDANWHPVVMANGKVMYVRWEYTDLTHYFSRIVMHMNPDGTEQKSLYGSGSMFPNSIFDVQPLPKRTNRFVGVISGHHGVARSGRLMIFDPAKSRKEEKGMIQELPFRGRPIIPEVKDELVNGVWPQFIKPYPLTDETFLVTAKLSPYS
;
A
#
# COMPACT_ATOMS: atom_id res chain seq x y z
N ASN A 1 -11.00 4.31 -4.29
CA ASN A 1 -10.69 5.57 -3.66
C ASN A 1 -9.24 5.94 -3.92
N TRP A 2 -8.96 7.14 -4.39
CA TRP A 2 -7.62 7.60 -4.77
C TRP A 2 -6.87 8.25 -3.59
N SER A 3 -7.53 8.47 -2.49
CA SER A 3 -7.00 9.05 -1.28
C SER A 3 -6.47 7.96 -0.32
N ASN A 4 -6.81 7.97 0.93
CA ASN A 4 -6.40 6.97 1.91
C ASN A 4 -7.62 6.38 2.64
N LEU A 5 -7.42 5.53 3.64
CA LEU A 5 -8.53 4.91 4.36
C LEU A 5 -9.40 5.89 5.14
N SER A 6 -8.96 7.12 5.40
CA SER A 6 -9.76 8.10 6.15
C SER A 6 -11.10 8.38 5.48
N SER A 7 -11.16 8.33 4.15
CA SER A 7 -12.38 8.53 3.35
C SER A 7 -13.09 7.22 2.96
N ALA A 8 -12.52 6.06 3.29
CA ALA A 8 -13.15 4.79 2.95
C ALA A 8 -14.43 4.57 3.74
N SER A 9 -15.41 3.90 3.11
CA SER A 9 -16.64 3.52 3.80
C SER A 9 -16.33 2.59 4.96
N ARG A 10 -16.99 2.84 6.10
CA ARG A 10 -16.82 2.06 7.34
C ARG A 10 -17.97 1.11 7.60
N LYS A 11 -18.80 0.85 6.60
CA LYS A 11 -20.00 0.00 6.71
C LYS A 11 -20.35 -0.62 5.36
N ASN A 12 -21.25 -1.59 5.40
CA ASN A 12 -21.79 -2.30 4.24
C ASN A 12 -20.78 -3.24 3.55
N PHE A 13 -19.77 -3.71 4.28
CA PHE A 13 -18.87 -4.78 3.84
C PHE A 13 -19.23 -6.12 4.47
N LYS A 14 -18.84 -7.19 3.80
CA LYS A 14 -18.86 -8.57 4.31
C LYS A 14 -17.43 -9.14 4.18
N ALA A 15 -16.48 -8.42 4.76
CA ALA A 15 -15.08 -8.80 4.68
C ALA A 15 -14.69 -9.75 5.80
N GLU A 16 -13.85 -10.72 5.47
CA GLU A 16 -13.19 -11.60 6.42
C GLU A 16 -11.80 -11.94 5.91
N LEU A 17 -10.91 -12.38 6.79
CA LEU A 17 -9.62 -12.94 6.39
C LEU A 17 -9.77 -14.45 6.24
N VAL A 18 -9.35 -14.94 5.09
CA VAL A 18 -9.42 -16.36 4.73
C VAL A 18 -8.03 -16.88 4.38
N GLU A 19 -7.66 -17.99 4.99
CA GLU A 19 -6.50 -18.78 4.58
C GLU A 19 -6.91 -19.70 3.42
N LEU A 20 -6.20 -19.58 2.29
CA LEU A 20 -6.36 -20.48 1.15
C LEU A 20 -5.25 -21.50 1.14
N SER A 21 -5.60 -22.78 1.20
CA SER A 21 -4.66 -23.90 1.06
C SER A 21 -4.92 -24.70 -0.23
N GLY A 22 -3.98 -25.59 -0.58
CA GLY A 22 -4.14 -26.46 -1.74
C GLY A 22 -3.87 -25.83 -3.10
N LEU A 23 -3.30 -24.62 -3.16
CA LEU A 23 -2.99 -23.92 -4.43
C LEU A 23 -2.16 -24.76 -5.41
N LYS A 24 -1.15 -25.51 -4.91
CA LYS A 24 -0.29 -26.34 -5.76
C LYS A 24 -0.97 -27.59 -6.29
N SER A 25 -1.91 -28.15 -5.56
CA SER A 25 -2.67 -29.36 -5.94
C SER A 25 -3.91 -29.03 -6.76
N GLY A 26 -4.31 -27.76 -6.85
CA GLY A 26 -5.56 -27.35 -7.46
C GLY A 26 -6.81 -27.66 -6.62
N ASN A 27 -6.64 -28.26 -5.44
CA ASN A 27 -7.72 -28.55 -4.51
C ASN A 27 -7.80 -27.46 -3.44
N LEU A 28 -8.40 -26.35 -3.80
CA LEU A 28 -8.52 -25.18 -2.93
C LEU A 28 -9.41 -25.45 -1.74
N GLN A 29 -8.93 -25.09 -0.56
CA GLN A 29 -9.71 -25.11 0.68
C GLN A 29 -9.61 -23.75 1.36
N GLU A 30 -10.71 -23.29 1.91
CA GLU A 30 -10.85 -22.02 2.60
C GLU A 30 -11.05 -22.23 4.09
N LYS A 31 -10.33 -21.47 4.90
CA LYS A 31 -10.51 -21.41 6.35
C LYS A 31 -10.53 -19.96 6.78
N THR A 32 -11.65 -19.53 7.36
CA THR A 32 -11.74 -18.19 7.95
C THR A 32 -10.83 -18.11 9.17
N VAL A 33 -9.91 -17.14 9.16
CA VAL A 33 -8.97 -16.86 10.27
C VAL A 33 -9.40 -15.66 11.09
N TYR A 34 -10.14 -14.71 10.50
CA TYR A 34 -10.65 -13.55 11.23
C TYR A 34 -11.93 -13.00 10.60
N LYS A 35 -12.86 -12.62 11.46
CA LYS A 35 -14.05 -11.80 11.11
C LYS A 35 -14.05 -10.52 11.91
N PRO A 36 -14.29 -9.36 11.28
CA PRO A 36 -14.40 -8.10 12.00
C PRO A 36 -15.44 -8.17 13.13
N ALA A 37 -15.08 -7.64 14.29
CA ALA A 37 -16.01 -7.52 15.42
C ALA A 37 -17.11 -6.49 15.16
N VAL A 38 -16.80 -5.48 14.34
CA VAL A 38 -17.76 -4.44 13.94
C VAL A 38 -18.47 -4.89 12.67
N ASP A 39 -19.77 -5.14 12.77
CA ASP A 39 -20.58 -5.58 11.63
C ASP A 39 -20.52 -4.59 10.46
N GLY A 40 -20.42 -5.13 9.26
CA GLY A 40 -20.28 -4.36 8.02
C GLY A 40 -18.91 -3.68 7.83
N SER A 41 -17.93 -3.98 8.68
CA SER A 41 -16.56 -3.45 8.55
C SER A 41 -15.78 -4.12 7.43
N SER A 42 -14.81 -3.39 6.88
CA SER A 42 -13.78 -3.92 5.98
C SER A 42 -12.56 -4.37 6.77
N VAL A 43 -11.76 -5.24 6.13
CA VAL A 43 -10.41 -5.62 6.55
C VAL A 43 -9.49 -5.39 5.38
N THR A 44 -8.33 -4.76 5.60
CA THR A 44 -7.41 -4.37 4.53
C THR A 44 -5.96 -4.33 5.00
N ASP A 45 -5.04 -4.02 4.09
CA ASP A 45 -3.61 -3.79 4.33
C ASP A 45 -2.93 -4.94 5.07
N LEU A 46 -3.00 -6.13 4.46
CA LEU A 46 -2.47 -7.36 5.01
C LEU A 46 -0.95 -7.42 4.87
N VAL A 47 -0.24 -7.65 5.97
CA VAL A 47 1.21 -7.84 5.98
C VAL A 47 1.58 -9.04 6.83
N LEU A 48 2.19 -10.04 6.18
CA LEU A 48 2.71 -11.21 6.87
C LEU A 48 4.05 -10.88 7.52
N ASN A 49 4.24 -11.28 8.77
CA ASN A 49 5.54 -11.18 9.44
C ASN A 49 6.54 -12.15 8.80
N TRP A 50 7.83 -11.83 8.90
CA TRP A 50 8.90 -12.69 8.35
C TRP A 50 8.97 -14.09 8.97
N ASP A 51 8.38 -14.28 10.16
CA ASP A 51 8.25 -15.61 10.79
C ASP A 51 7.20 -16.49 10.10
N GLY A 52 6.36 -15.91 9.23
CA GLY A 52 5.25 -16.58 8.55
C GLY A 52 4.09 -16.98 9.47
N LYS A 53 4.09 -16.55 10.73
CA LYS A 53 3.13 -16.96 11.76
C LYS A 53 2.18 -15.87 12.19
N ARG A 54 2.58 -14.62 12.05
CA ARG A 54 1.80 -13.45 12.46
C ARG A 54 1.38 -12.63 11.24
N LEU A 55 0.15 -12.23 11.22
CA LEU A 55 -0.44 -11.39 10.20
C LEU A 55 -0.92 -10.08 10.82
N MET A 56 -0.43 -8.97 10.31
CA MET A 56 -0.88 -7.62 10.63
C MET A 56 -1.90 -7.18 9.58
N PHE A 57 -2.93 -6.45 10.00
CA PHE A 57 -3.97 -5.95 9.12
C PHE A 57 -4.65 -4.72 9.71
N THR A 58 -5.34 -3.97 8.87
CA THR A 58 -6.16 -2.83 9.27
C THR A 58 -7.62 -3.24 9.37
N ALA A 59 -8.26 -2.93 10.49
CA ALA A 59 -9.69 -3.11 10.71
C ALA A 59 -10.26 -2.00 11.61
N LEU A 60 -11.58 -1.86 11.64
CA LEU A 60 -12.23 -0.91 12.56
C LEU A 60 -12.25 -1.44 13.99
N ASP A 61 -11.96 -0.55 14.94
CA ASP A 61 -12.22 -0.80 16.36
C ASP A 61 -13.72 -0.65 16.70
N THR A 62 -14.07 -0.86 17.96
CA THR A 62 -15.46 -0.77 18.44
C THR A 62 -16.06 0.64 18.33
N THR A 63 -15.23 1.66 18.19
CA THR A 63 -15.62 3.06 17.95
C THR A 63 -15.63 3.44 16.47
N ARG A 64 -15.43 2.47 15.59
CA ARG A 64 -15.37 2.59 14.12
C ARG A 64 -14.23 3.44 13.60
N ARG A 65 -13.08 3.44 14.30
CA ARG A 65 -11.81 4.02 13.84
C ARG A 65 -10.96 2.94 13.21
N TRP A 66 -10.20 3.29 12.19
CA TRP A 66 -9.20 2.41 11.62
C TRP A 66 -8.04 2.21 12.60
N GLN A 67 -7.76 0.96 12.90
CA GLN A 67 -6.68 0.56 13.80
C GLN A 67 -5.92 -0.63 13.22
N VAL A 68 -4.65 -0.76 13.60
CA VAL A 68 -3.84 -1.91 13.23
C VAL A 68 -4.09 -3.04 14.21
N HIS A 69 -4.34 -4.21 13.65
CA HIS A 69 -4.56 -5.45 14.38
C HIS A 69 -3.52 -6.50 13.98
N GLU A 70 -3.30 -7.46 14.83
CA GLU A 70 -2.42 -8.61 14.60
C GLU A 70 -3.11 -9.91 15.03
N ILE A 71 -2.90 -10.97 14.27
CA ILE A 71 -3.37 -12.33 14.60
C ILE A 71 -2.22 -13.32 14.43
N ASN A 72 -2.15 -14.34 15.30
CA ASN A 72 -1.30 -15.49 15.13
C ASN A 72 -2.02 -16.54 14.27
N LEU A 73 -1.46 -16.91 13.13
CA LEU A 73 -2.04 -17.86 12.18
C LEU A 73 -2.01 -19.31 12.67
N GLU A 74 -1.15 -19.63 13.64
CA GLU A 74 -1.11 -20.96 14.28
C GLU A 74 -2.26 -21.15 15.30
N GLY A 75 -2.99 -20.10 15.61
CA GLY A 75 -4.13 -20.06 16.51
C GLY A 75 -4.12 -18.83 17.41
N GLY A 76 -5.28 -18.42 17.85
CA GLY A 76 -5.46 -17.27 18.74
C GLY A 76 -6.46 -16.26 18.22
N ASN A 77 -6.78 -15.29 19.09
CA ASN A 77 -7.65 -14.18 18.73
C ASN A 77 -6.82 -13.02 18.16
N ALA A 78 -7.42 -12.26 17.26
CA ALA A 78 -6.87 -11.00 16.83
C ALA A 78 -6.81 -10.01 18.00
N ARG A 79 -5.73 -9.26 18.08
CA ARG A 79 -5.56 -8.15 19.04
C ARG A 79 -5.35 -6.84 18.31
N GLN A 80 -5.88 -5.78 18.84
CA GLN A 80 -5.51 -4.43 18.38
C GLN A 80 -4.08 -4.12 18.85
N VAL A 81 -3.25 -3.67 17.93
CA VAL A 81 -1.83 -3.33 18.19
C VAL A 81 -1.68 -1.86 18.52
N THR A 82 -2.29 -0.98 17.72
CA THR A 82 -2.29 0.46 17.99
C THR A 82 -3.28 0.78 19.10
N ASN A 83 -2.77 1.27 20.21
CA ASN A 83 -3.57 1.55 21.40
C ASN A 83 -3.18 2.90 22.00
N ILE A 84 -3.52 3.97 21.28
CA ILE A 84 -3.29 5.34 21.70
C ILE A 84 -4.60 5.93 22.23
N PRO A 85 -4.61 6.58 23.41
CA PRO A 85 -5.84 7.06 24.03
C PRO A 85 -6.48 8.27 23.33
N GLU A 86 -5.86 8.80 22.28
CA GLU A 86 -6.38 9.92 21.49
C GLU A 86 -7.58 9.48 20.64
N PRO A 87 -8.78 10.04 20.86
CA PRO A 87 -10.01 9.53 20.26
C PRO A 87 -10.12 9.73 18.73
N ASP A 88 -9.37 10.68 18.18
CA ASP A 88 -9.42 11.04 16.77
C ASP A 88 -8.27 10.45 15.93
N LEU A 89 -7.37 9.70 16.57
CA LEU A 89 -6.28 9.06 15.85
C LEU A 89 -6.69 7.74 15.22
N GLU A 90 -6.32 7.61 13.96
CA GLU A 90 -6.47 6.41 13.16
C GLU A 90 -5.11 5.92 12.67
N PHE A 91 -5.00 4.59 12.52
CA PHE A 91 -3.80 3.93 12.03
C PHE A 91 -4.18 2.86 11.02
N PHE A 92 -3.48 2.84 9.89
CA PHE A 92 -3.72 1.91 8.80
C PHE A 92 -2.45 1.70 7.98
N ASP A 93 -2.48 0.75 7.05
CA ASP A 93 -1.42 0.48 6.08
C ASP A 93 -0.05 0.31 6.76
N ALA A 94 0.00 -0.63 7.73
CA ALA A 94 1.17 -0.83 8.57
C ALA A 94 2.12 -1.91 8.02
N THR A 95 3.39 -1.84 8.43
CA THR A 95 4.40 -2.88 8.17
C THR A 95 5.27 -3.13 9.40
N TYR A 96 5.73 -4.38 9.56
CA TYR A 96 6.68 -4.74 10.60
C TYR A 96 8.06 -4.13 10.34
N LEU A 97 8.78 -3.81 11.39
CA LEU A 97 10.22 -3.56 11.38
C LEU A 97 10.97 -4.73 12.03
N PRO A 98 12.24 -4.97 11.62
CA PRO A 98 13.03 -6.10 12.17
C PRO A 98 13.29 -6.06 13.67
N ASP A 99 13.21 -4.87 14.27
CA ASP A 99 13.43 -4.63 15.70
C ASP A 99 12.17 -4.79 16.57
N GLY A 100 11.06 -5.19 15.98
CA GLY A 100 9.78 -5.40 16.67
C GLY A 100 8.86 -4.17 16.71
N ARG A 101 9.35 -3.01 16.28
CA ARG A 101 8.51 -1.83 16.04
C ARG A 101 7.74 -1.98 14.73
N MET A 102 6.88 -1.05 14.43
CA MET A 102 6.16 -0.98 13.17
C MET A 102 6.11 0.44 12.61
N LEU A 103 5.97 0.53 11.29
CA LEU A 103 5.53 1.74 10.62
C LEU A 103 4.04 1.61 10.31
N ALA A 104 3.33 2.71 10.38
CA ALA A 104 1.94 2.80 9.95
C ALA A 104 1.66 4.16 9.34
N ILE A 105 0.55 4.28 8.64
CA ILE A 105 0.01 5.57 8.21
C ILE A 105 -1.02 6.02 9.23
N SER A 106 -0.99 7.32 9.58
CA SER A 106 -1.89 7.92 10.56
C SER A 106 -2.32 9.33 10.14
N ASN A 107 -3.50 9.73 10.58
CA ASN A 107 -3.99 11.11 10.46
C ASN A 107 -3.43 12.05 11.56
N ILE A 108 -2.33 11.68 12.20
CA ILE A 108 -1.70 12.40 13.34
C ILE A 108 -1.41 13.88 13.07
N GLY A 109 -1.32 14.28 11.80
CA GLY A 109 -1.13 15.68 11.43
C GLY A 109 -2.38 16.54 11.62
N TYR A 110 -3.56 15.94 11.80
CA TYR A 110 -4.87 16.61 11.84
C TYR A 110 -5.07 17.58 10.66
N GLN A 111 -4.56 17.20 9.52
CA GLN A 111 -4.51 18.02 8.33
C GLN A 111 -5.45 17.43 7.28
N GLY A 112 -6.29 18.27 6.69
CA GLY A 112 -7.15 17.86 5.57
C GLY A 112 -6.40 17.90 4.24
N VAL A 113 -6.75 16.97 3.34
CA VAL A 113 -6.23 16.94 1.96
C VAL A 113 -6.79 18.13 1.17
N PRO A 114 -5.95 19.05 0.66
CA PRO A 114 -6.42 20.28 0.00
C PRO A 114 -7.26 20.01 -1.26
N CYS A 115 -6.89 19.01 -2.04
CA CYS A 115 -7.54 18.66 -3.30
C CYS A 115 -9.03 18.28 -3.15
N VAL A 116 -9.46 17.85 -1.96
CA VAL A 116 -10.85 17.49 -1.64
C VAL A 116 -11.45 18.40 -0.56
N ASN A 117 -10.99 19.65 -0.51
CA ASN A 117 -11.47 20.66 0.44
C ASN A 117 -11.40 20.22 1.91
N GLY A 118 -10.40 19.40 2.27
CA GLY A 118 -10.21 18.91 3.63
C GLY A 118 -11.16 17.78 4.05
N SER A 119 -11.95 17.22 3.16
CA SER A 119 -12.88 16.13 3.50
C SER A 119 -12.20 14.81 3.86
N ASP A 120 -10.96 14.62 3.40
CA ASP A 120 -10.09 13.49 3.76
C ASP A 120 -8.95 13.97 4.65
N ALA A 121 -8.52 13.14 5.59
CA ALA A 121 -7.33 13.44 6.38
C ALA A 121 -6.05 13.04 5.62
N VAL A 122 -5.01 13.86 5.77
CA VAL A 122 -3.68 13.52 5.26
C VAL A 122 -3.10 12.36 6.06
N GLY A 123 -2.69 11.30 5.37
CA GLY A 123 -2.01 10.16 5.96
C GLY A 123 -0.50 10.41 6.05
N ASN A 124 0.03 10.56 7.26
CA ASN A 124 1.47 10.65 7.49
C ASN A 124 2.02 9.35 8.06
N MET A 125 3.27 9.05 7.75
CA MET A 125 3.94 7.87 8.30
C MET A 125 4.36 8.11 9.73
N VAL A 126 4.12 7.11 10.57
CA VAL A 126 4.51 7.10 11.98
C VAL A 126 5.32 5.84 12.29
N LEU A 127 6.22 5.96 13.24
CA LEU A 127 6.89 4.85 13.91
C LEU A 127 6.16 4.60 15.23
N TYR A 128 5.76 3.37 15.45
CA TYR A 128 5.06 2.95 16.66
C TYR A 128 5.77 1.75 17.31
N ASP A 129 5.97 1.83 18.61
CA ASP A 129 6.50 0.73 19.41
C ASP A 129 5.37 0.06 20.20
N PRO A 130 4.93 -1.14 19.82
CA PRO A 130 3.84 -1.82 20.50
C PRO A 130 4.20 -2.32 21.91
N SER A 131 5.47 -2.28 22.31
CA SER A 131 5.92 -2.73 23.63
C SER A 131 5.68 -1.69 24.74
N ASN A 132 5.70 -0.41 24.38
CA ASN A 132 5.57 0.70 25.34
C ASN A 132 4.56 1.78 24.91
N GLY A 133 4.06 1.71 23.65
CA GLY A 133 3.11 2.68 23.09
C GLY A 133 3.76 3.96 22.55
N ASP A 134 5.09 4.01 22.44
CA ASP A 134 5.78 5.18 21.87
C ASP A 134 5.37 5.40 20.42
N LEU A 135 4.98 6.63 20.10
CA LEU A 135 4.54 7.07 18.79
C LEU A 135 5.35 8.27 18.32
N ARG A 136 5.93 8.18 17.12
CA ARG A 136 6.67 9.27 16.51
C ARG A 136 6.27 9.49 15.07
N ARG A 137 5.86 10.70 14.70
CA ARG A 137 5.61 11.09 13.30
C ARG A 137 6.94 11.17 12.55
N LEU A 138 7.00 10.58 11.35
CA LEU A 138 8.19 10.52 10.51
C LEU A 138 8.09 11.38 9.25
N THR A 139 6.90 11.53 8.68
CA THR A 139 6.68 12.36 7.49
C THR A 139 5.79 13.55 7.82
N PHE A 140 6.07 14.68 7.16
CA PHE A 140 5.43 15.97 7.41
C PHE A 140 4.91 16.59 6.11
N ASP A 141 4.64 15.73 5.12
CA ASP A 141 4.19 16.15 3.81
C ASP A 141 2.79 16.78 3.88
N GLN A 142 2.52 17.66 2.94
CA GLN A 142 1.22 18.31 2.78
C GLN A 142 0.15 17.29 2.36
N ASP A 143 0.53 16.28 1.61
CA ASP A 143 -0.34 15.23 1.10
C ASP A 143 0.06 13.84 1.61
N ALA A 144 -0.75 12.84 1.27
CA ALA A 144 -0.69 11.55 1.92
C ALA A 144 0.52 10.68 1.49
N ASN A 145 0.96 9.85 2.42
CA ASN A 145 1.89 8.74 2.21
C ASN A 145 1.13 7.42 2.30
N TRP A 146 1.62 6.38 1.59
CA TRP A 146 1.00 5.05 1.53
C TRP A 146 2.05 3.94 1.40
N HIS A 147 1.63 2.73 1.73
CA HIS A 147 2.32 1.47 1.43
C HIS A 147 3.78 1.41 1.88
N PRO A 148 4.08 1.57 3.18
CA PRO A 148 5.41 1.34 3.68
C PRO A 148 5.78 -0.14 3.55
N VAL A 149 6.94 -0.42 2.92
CA VAL A 149 7.47 -1.77 2.72
C VAL A 149 8.95 -1.80 3.03
N VAL A 150 9.38 -2.74 3.84
CA VAL A 150 10.80 -2.91 4.17
C VAL A 150 11.54 -3.58 3.02
N MET A 151 12.61 -2.95 2.57
CA MET A 151 13.50 -3.45 1.52
C MET A 151 14.62 -4.33 2.12
N ALA A 152 15.23 -5.17 1.30
CA ALA A 152 16.33 -6.04 1.73
C ALA A 152 17.57 -5.28 2.24
N ASN A 153 17.74 -4.01 1.88
CA ASN A 153 18.82 -3.15 2.39
C ASN A 153 18.48 -2.45 3.71
N GLY A 154 17.35 -2.81 4.33
CA GLY A 154 16.88 -2.23 5.58
C GLY A 154 16.18 -0.85 5.45
N LYS A 155 16.14 -0.27 4.28
CA LYS A 155 15.36 0.96 4.03
C LYS A 155 13.88 0.62 3.88
N VAL A 156 13.05 1.64 4.01
CA VAL A 156 11.60 1.57 3.79
C VAL A 156 11.26 2.24 2.48
N MET A 157 10.62 1.52 1.58
CA MET A 157 10.01 2.04 0.36
C MET A 157 8.56 2.42 0.65
N TYR A 158 8.08 3.52 0.10
CA TYR A 158 6.70 3.97 0.27
C TYR A 158 6.25 4.84 -0.89
N VAL A 159 4.97 5.08 -1.01
CA VAL A 159 4.38 5.99 -2.01
C VAL A 159 4.09 7.33 -1.35
N ARG A 160 4.45 8.42 -2.00
CA ARG A 160 4.15 9.78 -1.58
C ARG A 160 3.40 10.54 -2.68
N TRP A 161 2.37 11.24 -2.32
CA TRP A 161 1.73 12.19 -3.22
C TRP A 161 2.45 13.53 -3.17
N GLU A 162 3.01 13.91 -4.31
CA GLU A 162 3.65 15.21 -4.51
C GLU A 162 2.64 16.17 -5.15
N TYR A 163 2.07 17.05 -4.35
CA TYR A 163 1.10 18.07 -4.78
C TYR A 163 1.63 19.45 -4.40
N THR A 164 2.82 19.79 -4.89
CA THR A 164 3.49 21.05 -4.62
C THR A 164 3.64 21.89 -5.89
N ASP A 165 4.75 22.48 -6.16
CA ASP A 165 4.95 23.54 -7.14
C ASP A 165 4.82 23.19 -8.61
N LEU A 166 4.57 21.99 -8.91
CA LEU A 166 4.45 21.54 -10.28
C LEU A 166 2.97 21.28 -10.59
N THR A 167 2.54 21.17 -11.81
CA THR A 167 1.18 20.74 -12.24
C THR A 167 0.84 19.30 -11.78
N HIS A 168 0.87 19.04 -10.47
CA HIS A 168 1.21 17.72 -9.97
C HIS A 168 0.17 17.07 -9.15
N TYR A 169 -1.07 17.36 -9.41
CA TYR A 169 -2.10 16.42 -9.08
C TYR A 169 -1.80 15.01 -9.66
N PHE A 170 -0.84 14.88 -10.58
CA PHE A 170 -0.43 13.62 -11.15
C PHE A 170 0.54 12.80 -10.33
N SER A 171 1.39 13.41 -9.52
CA SER A 171 2.60 12.75 -9.04
C SER A 171 2.37 11.97 -7.74
N ARG A 172 2.03 10.70 -7.86
CA ARG A 172 2.19 9.74 -6.77
C ARG A 172 3.42 8.90 -7.06
N ILE A 173 4.49 9.22 -6.37
CA ILE A 173 5.84 8.74 -6.62
C ILE A 173 6.31 7.74 -5.56
N VAL A 174 7.33 6.98 -5.92
CA VAL A 174 7.96 6.03 -4.98
C VAL A 174 9.13 6.71 -4.29
N MET A 175 9.09 6.71 -2.98
CA MET A 175 10.11 7.22 -2.08
C MET A 175 10.80 6.09 -1.33
N HIS A 176 11.95 6.36 -0.71
CA HIS A 176 12.56 5.52 0.28
C HIS A 176 13.19 6.36 1.40
N MET A 177 13.33 5.75 2.58
CA MET A 177 13.93 6.37 3.76
C MET A 177 14.55 5.32 4.66
N ASN A 178 15.29 5.74 5.69
CA ASN A 178 15.64 4.88 6.80
C ASN A 178 14.41 4.62 7.70
N PRO A 179 14.37 3.50 8.46
CA PRO A 179 13.21 3.19 9.32
C PRO A 179 12.92 4.25 10.40
N ASP A 180 13.87 5.10 10.72
CA ASP A 180 13.72 6.21 11.67
C ASP A 180 13.19 7.51 11.03
N GLY A 181 12.89 7.49 9.73
CA GLY A 181 12.39 8.63 8.97
C GLY A 181 13.47 9.53 8.38
N THR A 182 14.74 9.24 8.58
CA THR A 182 15.84 10.00 7.99
C THR A 182 16.10 9.61 6.54
N GLU A 183 16.85 10.44 5.79
CA GLU A 183 17.23 10.21 4.39
C GLU A 183 16.06 9.94 3.43
N GLN A 184 14.97 10.68 3.59
CA GLN A 184 13.83 10.61 2.66
C GLN A 184 14.28 11.08 1.26
N LYS A 185 14.23 10.19 0.29
CA LYS A 185 14.66 10.43 -1.09
C LYS A 185 13.71 9.78 -2.08
N SER A 186 13.55 10.39 -3.26
CA SER A 186 12.83 9.75 -4.35
C SER A 186 13.58 8.50 -4.83
N LEU A 187 12.84 7.40 -4.94
CA LEU A 187 13.31 6.18 -5.58
C LEU A 187 12.91 6.14 -7.06
N TYR A 188 11.68 6.56 -7.38
CA TYR A 188 11.17 6.59 -8.75
C TYR A 188 10.04 7.61 -8.92
N GLY A 189 10.01 8.32 -10.05
CA GLY A 189 8.90 9.15 -10.50
C GLY A 189 9.06 10.65 -10.21
N SER A 190 10.05 11.07 -9.44
CA SER A 190 10.27 12.50 -9.18
C SER A 190 10.61 13.27 -10.44
N GLY A 191 9.85 14.33 -10.71
CA GLY A 191 9.99 15.12 -11.93
C GLY A 191 9.57 14.38 -13.20
N SER A 192 8.78 13.31 -13.07
CA SER A 192 8.18 12.57 -14.18
C SER A 192 6.71 12.92 -14.33
N MET A 193 6.22 12.92 -15.56
CA MET A 193 4.79 13.09 -15.85
C MET A 193 4.10 11.75 -16.17
N PHE A 194 4.88 10.71 -16.41
CA PHE A 194 4.42 9.34 -16.58
C PHE A 194 5.22 8.39 -15.69
N PRO A 195 4.57 7.44 -15.00
CA PRO A 195 3.12 7.36 -14.82
C PRO A 195 2.66 8.45 -13.83
N ASN A 196 1.40 8.85 -13.91
CA ASN A 196 0.89 9.85 -13.00
C ASN A 196 0.65 9.34 -11.59
N SER A 197 0.54 8.02 -11.40
CA SER A 197 0.45 7.38 -10.08
C SER A 197 1.10 6.00 -10.08
N ILE A 198 1.84 5.70 -9.01
CA ILE A 198 2.37 4.36 -8.74
C ILE A 198 1.85 3.94 -7.36
N PHE A 199 1.25 2.74 -7.29
CA PHE A 199 0.69 2.19 -6.05
C PHE A 199 1.15 0.75 -5.80
N ASP A 200 0.87 0.27 -4.60
CA ASP A 200 1.06 -1.13 -4.18
C ASP A 200 2.46 -1.68 -4.52
N VAL A 201 3.49 -0.88 -4.22
CA VAL A 201 4.88 -1.22 -4.54
C VAL A 201 5.42 -2.34 -3.65
N GLN A 202 6.13 -3.30 -4.25
CA GLN A 202 6.77 -4.41 -3.54
C GLN A 202 8.17 -4.68 -4.09
N PRO A 203 9.21 -4.82 -3.25
CA PRO A 203 10.55 -5.18 -3.73
C PRO A 203 10.55 -6.61 -4.28
N LEU A 204 11.36 -6.87 -5.31
CA LEU A 204 11.53 -8.23 -5.82
C LEU A 204 12.44 -9.06 -4.89
N PRO A 205 12.14 -10.35 -4.66
CA PRO A 205 12.83 -11.14 -3.64
C PRO A 205 14.32 -11.37 -3.88
N LYS A 206 14.73 -11.55 -5.14
CA LYS A 206 16.15 -11.81 -5.51
C LYS A 206 16.81 -10.58 -6.11
N ARG A 207 16.11 -9.85 -6.95
CA ARG A 207 16.60 -8.61 -7.59
C ARG A 207 16.18 -7.41 -6.74
N THR A 208 16.75 -7.30 -5.57
CA THR A 208 16.35 -6.40 -4.49
C THR A 208 16.48 -4.91 -4.80
N ASN A 209 17.12 -4.54 -5.91
CA ASN A 209 17.13 -3.18 -6.47
C ASN A 209 15.94 -2.89 -7.40
N ARG A 210 15.11 -3.90 -7.70
CA ARG A 210 13.90 -3.79 -8.52
C ARG A 210 12.66 -3.94 -7.66
N PHE A 211 11.57 -3.41 -8.16
CA PHE A 211 10.26 -3.56 -7.53
C PHE A 211 9.15 -3.76 -8.56
N VAL A 212 8.07 -4.35 -8.14
CA VAL A 212 6.81 -4.37 -8.87
C VAL A 212 5.89 -3.31 -8.29
N GLY A 213 5.07 -2.69 -9.13
CA GLY A 213 4.06 -1.71 -8.71
C GLY A 213 2.93 -1.62 -9.71
N VAL A 214 1.84 -0.99 -9.30
CA VAL A 214 0.67 -0.73 -10.13
C VAL A 214 0.71 0.71 -10.61
N ILE A 215 0.78 0.93 -11.92
CA ILE A 215 0.58 2.27 -12.46
C ILE A 215 -0.91 2.52 -12.68
N SER A 216 -1.37 3.70 -12.24
CA SER A 216 -2.78 4.07 -12.24
C SER A 216 -2.97 5.51 -12.70
N GLY A 217 -4.23 5.94 -12.84
CA GLY A 217 -4.62 7.32 -13.02
C GLY A 217 -4.67 8.10 -11.71
N HIS A 218 -4.74 9.42 -11.81
CA HIS A 218 -5.05 10.28 -10.68
C HIS A 218 -6.52 10.18 -10.32
N HIS A 219 -7.39 10.31 -11.31
CA HIS A 219 -8.82 10.07 -11.21
C HIS A 219 -9.24 8.79 -11.97
N GLY A 220 -10.52 8.47 -11.93
CA GLY A 220 -11.13 7.33 -12.59
C GLY A 220 -11.20 6.10 -11.71
N VAL A 221 -10.26 5.17 -11.87
CA VAL A 221 -10.22 3.92 -11.09
C VAL A 221 -9.42 4.10 -9.80
N ALA A 222 -9.91 3.50 -8.71
CA ALA A 222 -9.28 3.60 -7.40
C ALA A 222 -8.09 2.65 -7.29
N ARG A 223 -6.86 3.15 -7.50
CA ARG A 223 -5.58 2.45 -7.29
C ARG A 223 -5.38 1.15 -8.07
N SER A 224 -6.33 0.75 -8.90
CA SER A 224 -6.15 -0.35 -9.84
C SER A 224 -5.47 0.14 -11.11
N GLY A 225 -4.82 -0.77 -11.84
CA GLY A 225 -4.17 -0.38 -13.07
C GLY A 225 -3.26 -1.44 -13.67
N ARG A 226 -2.25 -0.99 -14.40
CA ARG A 226 -1.30 -1.86 -15.10
C ARG A 226 -0.18 -2.29 -14.16
N LEU A 227 0.13 -3.57 -14.17
CA LEU A 227 1.19 -4.15 -13.33
C LEU A 227 2.55 -4.00 -14.02
N MET A 228 3.53 -3.39 -13.35
CA MET A 228 4.79 -3.00 -13.94
C MET A 228 5.98 -3.40 -13.08
N ILE A 229 7.06 -3.86 -13.71
CA ILE A 229 8.36 -4.05 -13.05
C ILE A 229 9.26 -2.85 -13.33
N PHE A 230 9.85 -2.31 -12.27
CA PHE A 230 10.72 -1.14 -12.28
C PHE A 230 12.16 -1.51 -11.92
N ASP A 231 13.11 -0.85 -12.59
CA ASP A 231 14.54 -0.91 -12.29
C ASP A 231 15.12 0.52 -12.15
N PRO A 232 15.18 1.06 -10.92
CA PRO A 232 15.72 2.39 -10.69
C PRO A 232 17.19 2.56 -11.07
N ALA A 233 17.94 1.46 -11.26
CA ALA A 233 19.31 1.50 -11.72
C ALA A 233 19.41 1.84 -13.22
N LYS A 234 18.37 1.53 -14.01
CA LYS A 234 18.29 1.94 -15.41
C LYS A 234 17.90 3.41 -15.56
N SER A 235 16.84 3.80 -14.87
CA SER A 235 16.35 5.16 -14.79
C SER A 235 15.35 5.28 -13.66
N ARG A 236 15.22 6.48 -13.11
CA ARG A 236 14.23 6.81 -12.09
C ARG A 236 13.08 7.67 -12.62
N LYS A 237 12.97 7.83 -13.95
CA LYS A 237 12.01 8.72 -14.58
C LYS A 237 11.31 8.08 -15.76
N GLU A 238 10.07 8.48 -15.98
CA GLU A 238 9.22 8.12 -17.11
C GLU A 238 9.17 6.58 -17.32
N GLU A 239 9.05 6.13 -18.55
CA GLU A 239 9.08 4.72 -18.94
C GLU A 239 10.49 4.10 -18.91
N LYS A 240 11.54 4.91 -18.84
CA LYS A 240 12.95 4.47 -19.04
C LYS A 240 13.45 3.49 -17.97
N GLY A 241 12.90 3.55 -16.78
CA GLY A 241 13.19 2.59 -15.72
C GLY A 241 12.18 1.44 -15.62
N MET A 242 11.15 1.45 -16.45
CA MET A 242 10.18 0.35 -16.51
C MET A 242 10.71 -0.73 -17.45
N ILE A 243 10.80 -1.96 -16.98
CA ILE A 243 11.42 -3.03 -17.75
C ILE A 243 10.44 -4.03 -18.35
N GLN A 244 9.25 -4.14 -17.77
CA GLN A 244 8.22 -5.04 -18.27
C GLN A 244 6.85 -4.68 -17.71
N GLU A 245 5.84 -4.68 -18.60
CA GLU A 245 4.44 -4.72 -18.20
C GLU A 245 3.98 -6.18 -18.07
N LEU A 246 3.35 -6.51 -16.95
CA LEU A 246 2.84 -7.86 -16.69
C LEU A 246 1.33 -7.94 -17.03
N PRO A 247 0.87 -9.05 -17.60
CA PRO A 247 1.61 -10.27 -18.02
C PRO A 247 2.23 -10.19 -19.42
N PHE A 248 2.29 -9.02 -20.04
CA PHE A 248 2.63 -8.85 -21.46
C PHE A 248 4.13 -8.80 -21.70
N ARG A 249 4.73 -9.96 -21.95
CA ARG A 249 6.17 -10.04 -22.23
C ARG A 249 6.54 -9.35 -23.54
N GLY A 250 7.52 -8.43 -23.45
CA GLY A 250 8.06 -7.72 -24.63
C GLY A 250 7.15 -6.63 -25.20
N ARG A 251 6.03 -6.32 -24.56
CA ARG A 251 5.17 -5.21 -24.95
C ARG A 251 5.90 -3.89 -24.73
N PRO A 252 5.96 -2.99 -25.74
CA PRO A 252 6.51 -1.67 -25.55
C PRO A 252 5.74 -0.86 -24.51
N ILE A 253 6.46 -0.18 -23.62
CA ILE A 253 5.86 0.72 -22.64
C ILE A 253 5.82 2.11 -23.27
N ILE A 254 4.61 2.57 -23.58
CA ILE A 254 4.39 3.88 -24.19
C ILE A 254 3.95 4.84 -23.09
N PRO A 255 4.69 5.91 -22.84
CA PRO A 255 4.30 6.92 -21.87
C PRO A 255 3.12 7.75 -22.40
N GLU A 256 2.11 7.92 -21.57
CA GLU A 256 0.98 8.80 -21.80
C GLU A 256 0.80 9.74 -20.60
N VAL A 257 0.78 11.03 -20.86
CA VAL A 257 0.41 12.03 -19.85
C VAL A 257 -1.11 12.20 -19.89
N LYS A 258 -1.79 11.50 -18.99
CA LYS A 258 -3.24 11.44 -18.98
C LYS A 258 -3.75 11.25 -17.55
N ASP A 259 -4.76 12.01 -17.17
CA ASP A 259 -5.34 11.95 -15.83
C ASP A 259 -5.95 10.56 -15.52
N GLU A 260 -6.90 10.13 -16.31
CA GLU A 260 -7.55 8.82 -16.20
C GLU A 260 -6.78 7.74 -16.99
N LEU A 261 -5.50 7.57 -16.69
CA LEU A 261 -4.54 6.79 -17.48
C LEU A 261 -4.99 5.36 -17.79
N VAL A 262 -5.73 4.74 -16.87
CA VAL A 262 -6.11 3.32 -16.98
C VAL A 262 -7.62 3.10 -17.15
N ASN A 263 -8.38 4.16 -17.37
CA ASN A 263 -9.80 4.02 -17.67
C ASN A 263 -10.02 3.26 -18.98
N GLY A 264 -10.81 2.19 -18.91
CA GLY A 264 -11.08 1.34 -20.05
C GLY A 264 -9.89 0.46 -20.50
N VAL A 265 -8.77 0.47 -19.76
CA VAL A 265 -7.61 -0.39 -20.03
C VAL A 265 -7.68 -1.65 -19.17
N TRP A 266 -7.57 -2.81 -19.80
CA TRP A 266 -7.68 -4.11 -19.15
C TRP A 266 -6.52 -5.04 -19.55
N PRO A 267 -6.13 -6.00 -18.68
CA PRO A 267 -6.59 -6.21 -17.31
C PRO A 267 -6.13 -5.13 -16.35
N GLN A 268 -6.84 -4.99 -15.21
CA GLN A 268 -6.43 -4.16 -14.10
C GLN A 268 -6.06 -4.99 -12.89
N PHE A 269 -5.04 -4.55 -12.16
CA PHE A 269 -4.45 -5.26 -11.03
C PHE A 269 -4.41 -4.37 -9.79
N ILE A 270 -4.44 -4.99 -8.61
CA ILE A 270 -4.15 -4.38 -7.31
C ILE A 270 -3.37 -5.36 -6.43
N LYS A 271 -2.66 -4.84 -5.42
CA LYS A 271 -2.00 -5.61 -4.36
C LYS A 271 -1.12 -6.76 -4.88
N PRO A 272 -0.14 -6.49 -5.76
CA PRO A 272 0.79 -7.52 -6.18
C PRO A 272 1.66 -7.99 -5.01
N TYR A 273 1.82 -9.29 -4.87
CA TYR A 273 2.75 -9.90 -3.93
C TYR A 273 3.72 -10.82 -4.68
N PRO A 274 5.02 -10.49 -4.77
CA PRO A 274 6.00 -11.28 -5.50
C PRO A 274 6.37 -12.54 -4.70
N LEU A 275 6.06 -13.71 -5.24
CA LEU A 275 6.52 -15.00 -4.74
C LEU A 275 7.95 -15.28 -5.19
N THR A 276 8.26 -14.87 -6.40
CA THR A 276 9.60 -14.87 -7.01
C THR A 276 9.76 -13.61 -7.85
N ASP A 277 10.90 -13.40 -8.49
CA ASP A 277 11.09 -12.29 -9.42
C ASP A 277 10.20 -12.39 -10.70
N GLU A 278 9.54 -13.54 -10.92
CA GLU A 278 8.77 -13.85 -12.13
C GLU A 278 7.35 -14.33 -11.84
N THR A 279 7.02 -14.63 -10.57
CA THR A 279 5.71 -15.15 -10.17
C THR A 279 5.10 -14.26 -9.10
N PHE A 280 3.87 -13.83 -9.33
CA PHE A 280 3.16 -12.88 -8.49
C PHE A 280 1.77 -13.40 -8.11
N LEU A 281 1.38 -13.19 -6.86
CA LEU A 281 -0.03 -13.20 -6.49
C LEU A 281 -0.58 -11.79 -6.71
N VAL A 282 -1.75 -11.69 -7.33
CA VAL A 282 -2.39 -10.40 -7.61
C VAL A 282 -3.90 -10.55 -7.52
N THR A 283 -4.59 -9.48 -7.13
CA THR A 283 -6.01 -9.36 -7.42
C THR A 283 -6.16 -8.75 -8.81
N ALA A 284 -6.92 -9.39 -9.68
CA ALA A 284 -7.08 -8.96 -11.06
C ALA A 284 -8.55 -8.87 -11.46
N LYS A 285 -8.86 -7.83 -12.22
CA LYS A 285 -10.08 -7.75 -13.03
C LYS A 285 -9.67 -7.82 -14.49
N LEU A 286 -10.10 -8.86 -15.19
CA LEU A 286 -9.59 -9.18 -16.53
C LEU A 286 -10.28 -8.38 -17.63
N SER A 287 -11.54 -8.00 -17.40
CA SER A 287 -12.35 -7.24 -18.37
C SER A 287 -13.41 -6.42 -17.62
N PRO A 288 -14.07 -5.45 -18.28
CA PRO A 288 -15.16 -4.68 -17.65
C PRO A 288 -16.34 -5.56 -17.19
N TYR A 289 -16.47 -6.75 -17.76
CA TYR A 289 -17.59 -7.68 -17.52
C TYR A 289 -17.22 -8.87 -16.61
N SER A 290 -16.00 -8.91 -16.08
CA SER A 290 -15.53 -10.01 -15.21
C SER A 290 -15.65 -9.68 -13.73
#